data_f385d6ac68a14dd702c9678a16470f14
#
_entry.id   f385d6ac68a14dd702c9678a16470f14
#
_cell.length_a   1.000
_cell.length_b   1.000
_cell.length_c   1.000
_cell.angle_alpha   90.00
_cell.angle_beta   90.00
_cell.angle_gamma   90.00
#
_symmetry.space_group_name_H-M   'P 1'
#
loop_
_entity.id
_entity.type
_entity.pdbx_description
1 polymer ?
#
loop_
_entity_poly.entity_id
_entity_poly.type
_entity_poly.pdbx_seq_one_letter_code
_entity_poly.pdbx_strand_id
1 'polypeptide(L)'
;MSTTEKIAHEWFDAFNLHDIELLLDLYHEDAVHYSPKLKIHQPETNGLIKGKSALRNWWTDAFNRLPELHYQLIQLISNDEQVFMEYIRKTPGEADLQVGEVLVIRDGKIVASRVYHS
;
A
#
# COMPACT_ATOMS: atom_id res chain seq x y z
N MET A 1 -13.61 15.15 -7.27
CA MET A 1 -12.62 14.29 -6.58
C MET A 1 -11.24 14.91 -6.73
N SER A 2 -10.51 15.05 -5.64
CA SER A 2 -9.16 15.61 -5.67
C SER A 2 -8.17 14.64 -6.34
N THR A 3 -7.01 15.17 -6.77
CA THR A 3 -5.95 14.34 -7.35
C THR A 3 -5.48 13.25 -6.39
N THR A 4 -5.33 13.58 -5.10
CA THR A 4 -4.88 12.62 -4.10
C THR A 4 -5.92 11.51 -3.87
N GLU A 5 -7.20 11.84 -3.83
CA GLU A 5 -8.26 10.83 -3.72
C GLU A 5 -8.29 9.91 -4.93
N LYS A 6 -8.12 10.48 -6.14
CA LYS A 6 -8.08 9.69 -7.37
C LYS A 6 -6.95 8.67 -7.35
N ILE A 7 -5.77 9.09 -6.91
CA ILE A 7 -4.61 8.20 -6.78
C ILE A 7 -4.91 7.08 -5.78
N ALA A 8 -5.56 7.40 -4.65
CA ALA A 8 -5.93 6.40 -3.67
C ALA A 8 -6.89 5.36 -4.23
N HIS A 9 -7.91 5.78 -5.00
CA HIS A 9 -8.84 4.84 -5.65
C HIS A 9 -8.11 3.96 -6.67
N GLU A 10 -7.22 4.54 -7.47
CA GLU A 10 -6.39 3.77 -8.41
C GLU A 10 -5.50 2.77 -7.68
N TRP A 11 -4.99 3.15 -6.51
CA TRP A 11 -4.18 2.28 -5.65
C TRP A 11 -4.99 1.05 -5.20
N PHE A 12 -6.23 1.23 -4.71
CA PHE A 12 -7.09 0.11 -4.33
C PHE A 12 -7.41 -0.79 -5.52
N ASP A 13 -7.71 -0.19 -6.69
CA ASP A 13 -8.01 -0.97 -7.89
C ASP A 13 -6.81 -1.82 -8.30
N ALA A 14 -5.62 -1.22 -8.37
CA ALA A 14 -4.40 -1.94 -8.74
C ALA A 14 -4.05 -3.03 -7.73
N PHE A 15 -4.13 -2.71 -6.43
CA PHE A 15 -3.83 -3.65 -5.37
C PHE A 15 -4.78 -4.85 -5.41
N ASN A 16 -6.07 -4.61 -5.50
CA ASN A 16 -7.08 -5.68 -5.49
C ASN A 16 -7.06 -6.53 -6.77
N LEU A 17 -6.60 -5.98 -7.89
CA LEU A 17 -6.34 -6.75 -9.11
C LEU A 17 -5.04 -7.54 -9.03
N HIS A 18 -4.22 -7.31 -8.00
CA HIS A 18 -2.86 -7.85 -7.89
C HIS A 18 -2.00 -7.47 -9.10
N ASP A 19 -2.23 -6.29 -9.65
CA ASP A 19 -1.50 -5.80 -10.83
C ASP A 19 -0.29 -4.99 -10.37
N ILE A 20 0.86 -5.63 -10.33
CA ILE A 20 2.11 -5.04 -9.85
C ILE A 20 2.52 -3.82 -10.67
N GLU A 21 2.43 -3.90 -12.00
CA GLU A 21 2.88 -2.78 -12.84
C GLU A 21 1.98 -1.55 -12.65
N LEU A 22 0.68 -1.77 -12.59
CA LEU A 22 -0.27 -0.68 -12.36
C LEU A 22 -0.06 -0.04 -10.98
N LEU A 23 0.18 -0.87 -9.96
CA LEU A 23 0.45 -0.38 -8.60
C LEU A 23 1.74 0.45 -8.57
N LEU A 24 2.82 -0.05 -9.14
CA LEU A 24 4.11 0.64 -9.13
C LEU A 24 4.11 1.92 -9.96
N ASP A 25 3.26 2.00 -10.99
CA ASP A 25 3.13 3.23 -11.78
C ASP A 25 2.61 4.41 -10.95
N LEU A 26 1.96 4.15 -9.84
CA LEU A 26 1.49 5.20 -8.94
C LEU A 26 2.61 5.75 -8.04
N TYR A 27 3.76 5.08 -7.96
CA TYR A 27 4.86 5.40 -7.05
C TYR A 27 6.00 6.10 -7.76
N HIS A 28 6.65 7.02 -7.03
CA HIS A 28 7.91 7.62 -7.45
C HIS A 28 9.03 6.57 -7.42
N GLU A 29 10.07 6.73 -8.26
CA GLU A 29 11.20 5.78 -8.32
C GLU A 29 11.86 5.55 -6.97
N ASP A 30 11.97 6.60 -6.15
CA ASP A 30 12.65 6.55 -4.86
C ASP A 30 11.68 6.43 -3.68
N ALA A 31 10.42 6.05 -3.94
CA ALA A 31 9.40 5.95 -2.90
C ALA A 31 9.80 5.01 -1.78
N VAL A 32 9.33 5.32 -0.58
CA VAL A 32 9.53 4.47 0.61
C VAL A 32 8.21 3.85 1.04
N HIS A 33 8.29 2.68 1.65
CA HIS A 33 7.12 1.99 2.19
C HIS A 33 7.46 1.41 3.57
N TYR A 34 6.59 1.67 4.54
CA TYR A 34 6.70 1.12 5.88
C TYR A 34 5.49 0.21 6.16
N SER A 35 5.75 -0.96 6.73
CA SER A 35 4.69 -1.88 7.15
C SER A 35 5.13 -2.71 8.35
N PRO A 36 4.25 -2.90 9.37
CA PRO A 36 4.56 -3.83 10.47
C PRO A 36 4.79 -5.26 10.00
N LYS A 37 4.09 -5.70 8.94
CA LYS A 37 4.31 -7.04 8.38
C LYS A 37 5.68 -7.17 7.73
N LEU A 38 6.17 -6.11 7.11
CA LEU A 38 7.52 -6.07 6.57
C LEU A 38 8.56 -6.23 7.67
N LYS A 39 8.32 -5.60 8.81
CA LYS A 39 9.20 -5.72 9.97
C LYS A 39 9.24 -7.15 10.50
N ILE A 40 8.11 -7.86 10.46
CA ILE A 40 8.03 -9.27 10.88
C ILE A 40 8.75 -10.19 9.89
N HIS A 41 8.49 -10.04 8.59
CA HIS A 41 9.03 -10.92 7.54
C HIS A 41 10.49 -10.62 7.22
N GLN A 42 10.91 -9.36 7.31
CA GLN A 42 12.26 -8.90 6.99
C GLN A 42 12.74 -7.96 8.11
N PRO A 43 13.09 -8.51 9.29
CA PRO A 43 13.45 -7.69 10.47
C PRO A 43 14.61 -6.72 10.21
N GLU A 44 15.54 -7.09 9.33
CA GLU A 44 16.71 -6.28 8.98
C GLU A 44 16.32 -4.94 8.35
N THR A 45 15.12 -4.85 7.77
CA THR A 45 14.63 -3.59 7.18
C THR A 45 14.10 -2.62 8.23
N ASN A 46 13.82 -3.09 9.43
CA ASN A 46 13.10 -2.35 10.47
C ASN A 46 11.73 -1.84 9.99
N GLY A 47 11.12 -2.56 9.05
CA GLY A 47 9.80 -2.24 8.51
C GLY A 47 9.80 -1.25 7.34
N LEU A 48 10.97 -0.78 6.89
CA LEU A 48 11.07 0.23 5.83
C LEU A 48 11.87 -0.29 4.65
N ILE A 49 11.30 -0.13 3.45
CA ILE A 49 12.01 -0.40 2.20
C ILE A 49 11.95 0.83 1.30
N LYS A 50 12.88 0.93 0.37
CA LYS A 50 12.99 2.08 -0.53
C LYS A 50 13.23 1.64 -1.96
N GLY A 51 12.56 2.34 -2.89
CA GLY A 51 12.76 2.18 -4.33
C GLY A 51 11.83 1.14 -4.94
N LYS A 52 11.52 1.33 -6.22
CA LYS A 52 10.55 0.47 -6.93
C LYS A 52 10.97 -0.99 -6.97
N SER A 53 12.27 -1.28 -7.04
CA SER A 53 12.74 -2.67 -7.06
C SER A 53 12.39 -3.40 -5.75
N ALA A 54 12.62 -2.76 -4.60
CA ALA A 54 12.27 -3.34 -3.31
C ALA A 54 10.76 -3.45 -3.13
N LEU A 55 10.00 -2.43 -3.57
CA LEU A 55 8.53 -2.46 -3.53
C LEU A 55 7.99 -3.59 -4.38
N ARG A 56 8.53 -3.78 -5.59
CA ARG A 56 8.13 -4.87 -6.49
C ARG A 56 8.32 -6.23 -5.83
N ASN A 57 9.47 -6.45 -5.23
CA ASN A 57 9.77 -7.72 -4.58
C ASN A 57 8.84 -8.01 -3.42
N TRP A 58 8.56 -6.98 -2.59
CA TRP A 58 7.69 -7.12 -1.44
C TRP A 58 6.25 -7.48 -1.84
N TRP A 59 5.65 -6.73 -2.77
CA TRP A 59 4.26 -6.96 -3.17
C TRP A 59 4.09 -8.18 -4.07
N THR A 60 5.06 -8.48 -4.95
CA THR A 60 5.02 -9.69 -5.76
C THR A 60 5.01 -10.93 -4.85
N ASP A 61 5.87 -10.93 -3.83
CA ASP A 61 5.89 -12.01 -2.85
C ASP A 61 4.55 -12.13 -2.11
N ALA A 62 4.01 -11.01 -1.65
CA ALA A 62 2.73 -10.99 -0.93
C ALA A 62 1.59 -11.56 -1.79
N PHE A 63 1.49 -11.12 -3.05
CA PHE A 63 0.44 -11.59 -3.96
C PHE A 63 0.61 -13.06 -4.32
N ASN A 64 1.86 -13.55 -4.42
CA ASN A 64 2.11 -14.98 -4.67
C ASN A 64 1.75 -15.85 -3.46
N ARG A 65 2.05 -15.38 -2.25
CA ARG A 65 1.71 -16.11 -1.01
C ARG A 65 0.22 -16.05 -0.69
N LEU A 66 -0.44 -14.94 -1.03
CA LEU A 66 -1.82 -14.66 -0.67
C LEU A 66 -2.62 -14.30 -1.93
N PRO A 67 -2.91 -15.29 -2.80
CA PRO A 67 -3.54 -15.01 -4.10
C PRO A 67 -4.95 -14.44 -4.00
N GLU A 68 -5.61 -14.53 -2.83
CA GLU A 68 -6.93 -13.98 -2.61
C GLU A 68 -6.92 -12.77 -1.66
N LEU A 69 -5.74 -12.18 -1.41
CA LEU A 69 -5.63 -10.98 -0.59
C LEU A 69 -6.46 -9.85 -1.19
N HIS A 70 -7.30 -9.23 -0.36
CA HIS A 70 -8.21 -8.18 -0.79
C HIS A 70 -8.31 -7.10 0.28
N TYR A 71 -8.30 -5.83 -0.13
CA TYR A 71 -8.47 -4.69 0.75
C TYR A 71 -9.84 -4.06 0.51
N GLN A 72 -10.69 -4.09 1.53
CA GLN A 72 -12.03 -3.49 1.49
C GLN A 72 -11.94 -2.07 2.04
N LEU A 73 -12.09 -1.07 1.16
CA LEU A 73 -12.04 0.34 1.55
C LEU A 73 -13.22 0.70 2.46
N ILE A 74 -12.92 1.37 3.58
CA ILE A 74 -13.92 1.89 4.52
C ILE A 74 -14.09 3.39 4.34
N GLN A 75 -12.99 4.15 4.40
CA GLN A 75 -13.05 5.61 4.21
C GLN A 75 -11.70 6.17 3.77
N LEU A 76 -11.76 7.33 3.13
CA LEU A 76 -10.61 8.13 2.76
C LEU A 76 -10.74 9.51 3.39
N ILE A 77 -9.61 10.05 3.86
CA ILE A 77 -9.52 11.45 4.31
C ILE A 77 -8.30 12.03 3.62
N SER A 78 -8.47 13.12 2.87
CA SER A 78 -7.39 13.63 2.03
C SER A 78 -7.24 15.14 2.12
N ASN A 79 -6.02 15.60 1.81
CA ASN A 79 -5.71 16.99 1.50
C ASN A 79 -4.90 17.00 0.19
N ASP A 80 -4.26 18.11 -0.14
CA ASP A 80 -3.55 18.25 -1.41
C ASP A 80 -2.27 17.41 -1.49
N GLU A 81 -1.77 16.90 -0.36
CA GLU A 81 -0.48 16.21 -0.29
C GLU A 81 -0.57 14.79 0.24
N GLN A 82 -1.66 14.44 0.90
CA GLN A 82 -1.75 13.16 1.62
C GLN A 82 -3.16 12.59 1.55
N VAL A 83 -3.21 11.25 1.62
CA VAL A 83 -4.47 10.53 1.81
C VAL A 83 -4.30 9.56 2.96
N PHE A 84 -5.23 9.61 3.92
CA PHE A 84 -5.37 8.55 4.90
C PHE A 84 -6.46 7.60 4.40
N MET A 85 -6.14 6.30 4.37
CA MET A 85 -7.05 5.24 3.91
C MET A 85 -7.30 4.29 5.08
N GLU A 86 -8.57 4.08 5.41
CA GLU A 86 -8.95 3.02 6.35
C GLU A 86 -9.55 1.88 5.56
N TYR A 87 -9.07 0.65 5.78
CA TYR A 87 -9.58 -0.51 5.07
C TYR A 87 -9.48 -1.78 5.90
N ILE A 88 -10.21 -2.81 5.48
CA ILE A 88 -10.15 -4.13 6.08
C ILE A 88 -9.31 -5.03 5.16
N ARG A 89 -8.26 -5.61 5.72
CA ARG A 89 -7.42 -6.59 5.02
C ARG A 89 -8.06 -7.95 5.18
N LYS A 90 -8.37 -8.59 4.07
CA LYS A 90 -9.04 -9.89 4.02
C LYS A 90 -8.22 -10.89 3.24
N THR A 91 -8.04 -12.08 3.81
CA THR A 91 -7.45 -13.22 3.10
C THR A 91 -7.92 -14.50 3.77
N PRO A 92 -8.22 -15.56 2.99
CA PRO A 92 -8.66 -16.83 3.58
C PRO A 92 -7.62 -17.38 4.57
N GLY A 93 -8.09 -17.92 5.67
CA GLY A 93 -7.24 -18.52 6.70
C GLY A 93 -6.72 -17.55 7.74
N GLU A 94 -6.98 -16.24 7.57
CA GLU A 94 -6.58 -15.21 8.55
C GLU A 94 -7.82 -14.42 8.98
N ALA A 95 -7.81 -13.94 10.22
CA ALA A 95 -8.87 -13.03 10.68
C ALA A 95 -8.76 -11.70 9.94
N ASP A 96 -9.92 -11.06 9.71
CA ASP A 96 -9.95 -9.73 9.13
C ASP A 96 -9.13 -8.76 10.00
N LEU A 97 -8.36 -7.89 9.35
CA LEU A 97 -7.49 -6.93 10.04
C LEU A 97 -7.87 -5.51 9.62
N GLN A 98 -8.14 -4.66 10.61
CA GLN A 98 -8.42 -3.25 10.37
C GLN A 98 -7.10 -2.50 10.23
N VAL A 99 -6.96 -1.75 9.14
CA VAL A 99 -5.70 -1.10 8.76
C VAL A 99 -5.91 0.37 8.47
N GLY A 100 -4.95 1.20 8.92
CA GLY A 100 -4.81 2.57 8.47
C GLY A 100 -3.55 2.70 7.64
N GLU A 101 -3.62 3.40 6.52
CA GLU A 101 -2.46 3.64 5.66
C GLU A 101 -2.43 5.07 5.16
N VAL A 102 -1.26 5.69 5.22
CA VAL A 102 -1.05 7.05 4.71
C VAL A 102 -0.27 7.00 3.42
N LEU A 103 -0.79 7.64 2.37
CA LEU A 103 -0.04 7.90 1.14
C LEU A 103 0.40 9.35 1.14
N VAL A 104 1.68 9.62 0.96
CA VAL A 104 2.21 10.97 0.75
C VAL A 104 2.48 11.12 -0.73
N ILE A 105 1.92 12.18 -1.34
CA ILE A 105 1.91 12.36 -2.78
C ILE A 105 2.58 13.68 -3.14
N ARG A 106 3.47 13.65 -4.12
CA ARG A 106 4.13 14.84 -4.67
C ARG A 106 4.24 14.70 -6.17
N ASP A 107 3.90 15.78 -6.90
CA ASP A 107 3.97 15.81 -8.36
C ASP A 107 3.22 14.63 -9.00
N GLY A 108 2.06 14.27 -8.42
CA GLY A 108 1.19 13.24 -8.96
C GLY A 108 1.65 11.81 -8.71
N LYS A 109 2.67 11.60 -7.88
CA LYS A 109 3.19 10.26 -7.55
C LYS A 109 3.29 10.07 -6.04
N ILE A 110 3.13 8.83 -5.60
CA ILE A 110 3.29 8.46 -4.20
C ILE A 110 4.79 8.42 -3.89
N VAL A 111 5.22 9.23 -2.92
CA VAL A 111 6.62 9.24 -2.47
C VAL A 111 6.82 8.44 -1.19
N ALA A 112 5.76 8.19 -0.45
CA ALA A 112 5.82 7.36 0.75
C ALA A 112 4.46 6.73 1.02
N SER A 113 4.46 5.49 1.50
CA SER A 113 3.26 4.86 2.04
C SER A 113 3.62 4.21 3.38
N ARG A 114 2.76 4.42 4.38
CA ARG A 114 3.00 3.90 5.73
C ARG A 114 1.76 3.20 6.24
N VAL A 115 1.93 1.97 6.69
CA VAL A 115 0.84 1.11 7.19
C VAL A 115 0.86 1.07 8.71
N TYR A 116 -0.31 1.19 9.32
CA TYR A 116 -0.50 1.09 10.77
C TYR A 116 -1.60 0.09 11.10
N HIS A 117 -1.33 -0.85 11.99
CA HIS A 117 -2.33 -1.76 12.54
C HIS A 117 -1.84 -2.35 13.86
N SER A 118 -2.75 -2.93 14.59
CA SER A 118 -2.43 -3.63 15.84
C SER A 118 -1.78 -4.99 15.58
#